data_46fd30600720c866160570a6bd833bb5
#
_entry.id   46fd30600720c866160570a6bd833bb5
#
_cell.length_a   1.000
_cell.length_b   1.000
_cell.length_c   1.000
_cell.angle_alpha   90.00
_cell.angle_beta   90.00
_cell.angle_gamma   90.00
#
_symmetry.space_group_name_H-M   'P 1'
#
loop_
_entity.id
_entity.type
_entity.pdbx_description
1 polymer ?
#
loop_
_entity_poly.entity_id
_entity_poly.type
_entity_poly.pdbx_seq_one_letter_code
_entity_poly.pdbx_strand_id
1 'polypeptide(L)'
;MTELIWIWTLLFAALLALVIRRGQRGGTLVLAYFVGLSVIHVPGALIHTSQVNYLLDAQVTNTGFAATLLGLFAFVVGAWVAQSQRVKPADDIGNLRLDYNRLGRVMFLLGFGVYFFAMPVLSFIPSATSIVSALGSLLPIGLWFWLYGAHITQNRRRFWLGLAMLPLLPLSTMVTGGFIGFGVYWVISVVAFVFCVVPRKRFFVLLAPAVLGLGLSFSVSYFGERNALREDVWNQRADLGGRMDRVWQMVTDFEWLDLDNPNHVEPLNARLNQNIFVGQAIDLRERGLTAPAYGETVPLWALIPRAIWPSKPAVGGSGDTVSRYTGQYFAEGTSVGIGQPLEFYINFGRLGVVLGFALLGYALMRLDIRLARAFKNCDVSGVLHAGLPGLALLQPGGSLMEILISFIGAMVAATLIVRLLKKSGLLEKGTFPARQVQSISGL
;
A
#
# COMPACT_ATOMS: atom_id res chain seq x y z
N MET A 1 -12.10 -16.87 -17.05
CA MET A 1 -11.04 -16.48 -16.11
C MET A 1 -9.67 -16.32 -16.79
N THR A 2 -9.17 -17.27 -17.55
CA THR A 2 -7.86 -17.21 -18.23
C THR A 2 -7.69 -15.95 -19.09
N GLU A 3 -8.69 -15.59 -19.89
CA GLU A 3 -8.66 -14.35 -20.71
C GLU A 3 -8.51 -13.09 -19.86
N LEU A 4 -9.20 -13.02 -18.72
CA LEU A 4 -9.11 -11.88 -17.81
C LEU A 4 -7.71 -11.75 -17.18
N ILE A 5 -7.03 -12.87 -16.91
CA ILE A 5 -5.64 -12.86 -16.43
C ILE A 5 -4.70 -12.31 -17.50
N TRP A 6 -4.92 -12.65 -18.78
CA TRP A 6 -4.17 -12.04 -19.88
C TRP A 6 -4.41 -10.54 -20.00
N ILE A 7 -5.65 -10.07 -19.82
CA ILE A 7 -5.95 -8.64 -19.80
C ILE A 7 -5.21 -7.95 -18.65
N TRP A 8 -5.23 -8.55 -17.44
CA TRP A 8 -4.45 -8.04 -16.30
C TRP A 8 -2.96 -7.95 -16.64
N THR A 9 -2.39 -9.00 -17.26
CA THR A 9 -0.97 -9.04 -17.65
C THR A 9 -0.65 -7.91 -18.65
N LEU A 10 -1.52 -7.67 -19.63
CA LEU A 10 -1.36 -6.58 -20.58
C LEU A 10 -1.46 -5.20 -19.93
N LEU A 11 -2.37 -5.00 -18.99
CA LEU A 11 -2.49 -3.75 -18.23
C LEU A 11 -1.25 -3.50 -17.37
N PHE A 12 -0.72 -4.54 -16.74
CA PHE A 12 0.53 -4.45 -15.97
C PHE A 12 1.71 -4.10 -16.88
N ALA A 13 1.83 -4.77 -18.03
CA ALA A 13 2.86 -4.47 -19.01
C ALA A 13 2.73 -3.02 -19.55
N ALA A 14 1.52 -2.54 -19.81
CA ALA A 14 1.26 -1.17 -20.22
C ALA A 14 1.70 -0.16 -19.14
N LEU A 15 1.40 -0.42 -17.87
CA LEU A 15 1.84 0.42 -16.77
C LEU A 15 3.36 0.40 -16.61
N LEU A 16 4.00 -0.78 -16.71
CA LEU A 16 5.46 -0.89 -16.70
C LEU A 16 6.09 -0.10 -17.86
N ALA A 17 5.55 -0.22 -19.07
CA ALA A 17 6.00 0.54 -20.23
C ALA A 17 5.86 2.05 -20.01
N LEU A 18 4.75 2.50 -19.39
CA LEU A 18 4.52 3.90 -19.03
C LEU A 18 5.62 4.41 -18.08
N VAL A 19 5.92 3.64 -17.03
CA VAL A 19 6.93 3.99 -16.01
C VAL A 19 8.34 3.98 -16.60
N ILE A 20 8.68 2.98 -17.44
CA ILE A 20 10.02 2.81 -17.99
C ILE A 20 10.33 3.85 -19.08
N ARG A 21 9.40 4.07 -20.03
CA ARG A 21 9.63 4.93 -21.21
C ARG A 21 10.02 6.36 -20.88
N ARG A 22 9.54 6.88 -19.77
CA ARG A 22 9.78 8.29 -19.39
C ARG A 22 10.86 8.47 -18.32
N GLY A 23 11.61 7.43 -17.99
CA GLY A 23 12.77 7.41 -17.10
C GLY A 23 12.66 8.38 -15.90
N GLN A 24 12.93 7.98 -14.70
CA GLN A 24 13.04 8.83 -13.48
C GLN A 24 11.95 9.91 -13.23
N ARG A 25 10.79 9.86 -13.93
CA ARG A 25 9.70 10.83 -13.74
C ARG A 25 8.64 10.40 -12.72
N GLY A 26 8.88 9.32 -12.00
CA GLY A 26 7.95 8.73 -11.03
C GLY A 26 7.43 7.39 -11.51
N GLY A 27 6.63 6.74 -10.67
CA GLY A 27 6.07 5.40 -10.93
C GLY A 27 6.03 4.51 -9.70
N THR A 28 6.65 4.94 -8.61
CA THR A 28 6.71 4.20 -7.35
C THR A 28 5.33 3.91 -6.78
N LEU A 29 4.51 4.94 -6.62
CA LEU A 29 3.20 4.84 -5.98
C LEU A 29 2.17 4.14 -6.89
N VAL A 30 2.18 4.46 -8.20
CA VAL A 30 1.27 3.80 -9.14
C VAL A 30 1.58 2.32 -9.31
N LEU A 31 2.87 1.93 -9.36
CA LEU A 31 3.26 0.51 -9.38
C LEU A 31 2.90 -0.18 -8.06
N ALA A 32 3.20 0.46 -6.93
CA ALA A 32 2.88 -0.10 -5.62
C ALA A 32 1.37 -0.30 -5.44
N TYR A 33 0.55 0.65 -5.89
CA TYR A 33 -0.90 0.50 -5.84
C TYR A 33 -1.40 -0.62 -6.74
N PHE A 34 -0.94 -0.68 -8.00
CA PHE A 34 -1.34 -1.73 -8.94
C PHE A 34 -0.99 -3.13 -8.41
N VAL A 35 0.24 -3.30 -7.90
CA VAL A 35 0.68 -4.56 -7.30
C VAL A 35 -0.11 -4.85 -6.03
N GLY A 36 -0.33 -3.88 -5.17
CA GLY A 36 -1.11 -4.02 -3.94
C GLY A 36 -2.56 -4.45 -4.20
N LEU A 37 -3.22 -3.86 -5.21
CA LEU A 37 -4.56 -4.29 -5.64
C LEU A 37 -4.50 -5.71 -6.23
N SER A 38 -3.45 -6.03 -6.99
CA SER A 38 -3.27 -7.37 -7.56
C SER A 38 -3.14 -8.46 -6.48
N VAL A 39 -2.49 -8.17 -5.36
CA VAL A 39 -2.34 -9.14 -4.24
C VAL A 39 -3.70 -9.61 -3.69
N ILE A 40 -4.71 -8.76 -3.68
CA ILE A 40 -6.03 -9.10 -3.12
C ILE A 40 -7.07 -9.52 -4.17
N HIS A 41 -6.71 -9.54 -5.45
CA HIS A 41 -7.63 -9.91 -6.53
C HIS A 41 -7.10 -11.05 -7.42
N VAL A 42 -5.80 -11.06 -7.75
CA VAL A 42 -5.23 -12.03 -8.70
C VAL A 42 -5.10 -13.44 -8.11
N PRO A 43 -4.67 -13.65 -6.85
CA PRO A 43 -4.58 -15.01 -6.30
C PRO A 43 -5.92 -15.74 -6.35
N GLY A 44 -7.03 -15.11 -5.96
CA GLY A 44 -8.35 -15.69 -6.07
C GLY A 44 -8.75 -16.02 -7.52
N ALA A 45 -8.42 -15.13 -8.47
CA ALA A 45 -8.66 -15.42 -9.89
C ALA A 45 -7.83 -16.62 -10.39
N LEU A 46 -6.57 -16.75 -9.95
CA LEU A 46 -5.70 -17.88 -10.29
C LEU A 46 -6.18 -19.21 -9.69
N ILE A 47 -6.62 -19.20 -8.44
CA ILE A 47 -7.19 -20.39 -7.79
C ILE A 47 -8.36 -20.93 -8.61
N HIS A 48 -9.24 -20.08 -9.12
CA HIS A 48 -10.38 -20.50 -9.95
C HIS A 48 -9.98 -20.93 -11.38
N THR A 49 -8.75 -20.72 -11.82
CA THR A 49 -8.24 -21.30 -13.09
C THR A 49 -7.60 -22.66 -12.90
N SER A 50 -7.18 -23.02 -11.70
CA SER A 50 -6.43 -24.23 -11.38
C SER A 50 -7.29 -25.49 -11.18
N GLN A 51 -8.52 -25.56 -11.69
CA GLN A 51 -9.44 -26.70 -11.58
C GLN A 51 -9.74 -27.19 -10.14
N VAL A 52 -9.58 -26.32 -9.16
CA VAL A 52 -9.95 -26.62 -7.77
C VAL A 52 -11.48 -26.59 -7.68
N ASN A 53 -12.10 -27.75 -7.90
CA ASN A 53 -13.54 -27.91 -8.12
C ASN A 53 -14.43 -27.70 -6.88
N TYR A 54 -13.86 -27.44 -5.72
CA TYR A 54 -14.65 -27.25 -4.49
C TYR A 54 -15.02 -25.80 -4.19
N LEU A 55 -14.57 -24.85 -5.01
CA LEU A 55 -14.90 -23.43 -4.82
C LEU A 55 -16.12 -23.06 -5.65
N LEU A 56 -17.26 -22.88 -4.98
CA LEU A 56 -18.58 -22.68 -5.62
C LEU A 56 -18.75 -21.33 -6.36
N ASP A 57 -17.87 -20.36 -6.15
CA ASP A 57 -18.09 -18.97 -6.58
C ASP A 57 -17.29 -18.53 -7.83
N ALA A 58 -16.99 -19.47 -8.73
CA ALA A 58 -16.16 -19.18 -9.91
C ALA A 58 -16.78 -18.10 -10.82
N GLN A 59 -18.08 -18.15 -11.07
CA GLN A 59 -18.78 -17.16 -11.92
C GLN A 59 -18.82 -15.79 -11.26
N VAL A 60 -19.11 -15.74 -9.97
CA VAL A 60 -19.13 -14.51 -9.16
C VAL A 60 -17.75 -13.88 -9.13
N THR A 61 -16.70 -14.68 -8.86
CA THR A 61 -15.30 -14.23 -8.91
C THR A 61 -14.94 -13.69 -10.29
N ASN A 62 -15.35 -14.35 -11.38
CA ASN A 62 -15.09 -13.91 -12.75
C ASN A 62 -15.72 -12.54 -13.03
N THR A 63 -16.97 -12.34 -12.63
CA THR A 63 -17.71 -11.08 -12.79
C THR A 63 -17.05 -9.96 -12.01
N GLY A 64 -16.67 -10.20 -10.75
CA GLY A 64 -15.98 -9.24 -9.91
C GLY A 64 -14.59 -8.89 -10.41
N PHE A 65 -13.83 -9.88 -10.90
CA PHE A 65 -12.51 -9.65 -11.49
C PHE A 65 -12.59 -8.82 -12.77
N ALA A 66 -13.60 -9.08 -13.63
CA ALA A 66 -13.83 -8.28 -14.82
C ALA A 66 -14.13 -6.79 -14.48
N ALA A 67 -14.93 -6.54 -13.44
CA ALA A 67 -15.18 -5.18 -12.97
C ALA A 67 -13.92 -4.51 -12.40
N THR A 68 -13.09 -5.28 -11.66
CA THR A 68 -11.79 -4.79 -11.15
C THR A 68 -10.82 -4.45 -12.29
N LEU A 69 -10.78 -5.27 -13.35
CA LEU A 69 -9.97 -5.00 -14.55
C LEU A 69 -10.41 -3.75 -15.29
N LEU A 70 -11.72 -3.48 -15.37
CA LEU A 70 -12.24 -2.22 -15.90
C LEU A 70 -11.70 -1.03 -15.09
N GLY A 71 -11.69 -1.15 -13.77
CA GLY A 71 -11.07 -0.16 -12.88
C GLY A 71 -9.57 0.00 -13.12
N LEU A 72 -8.82 -1.11 -13.23
CA LEU A 72 -7.38 -1.06 -13.51
C LEU A 72 -7.07 -0.43 -14.87
N PHE A 73 -7.87 -0.69 -15.88
CA PHE A 73 -7.75 0.00 -17.17
C PHE A 73 -7.89 1.51 -17.00
N ALA A 74 -8.96 1.95 -16.31
CA ALA A 74 -9.20 3.36 -16.03
C ALA A 74 -8.07 3.98 -15.19
N PHE A 75 -7.52 3.24 -14.22
CA PHE A 75 -6.36 3.64 -13.43
C PHE A 75 -5.12 3.92 -14.31
N VAL A 76 -4.80 3.00 -15.23
CA VAL A 76 -3.67 3.17 -16.16
C VAL A 76 -3.89 4.40 -17.05
N VAL A 77 -5.11 4.61 -17.55
CA VAL A 77 -5.47 5.79 -18.34
C VAL A 77 -5.30 7.07 -17.50
N GLY A 78 -5.80 7.11 -16.27
CA GLY A 78 -5.64 8.25 -15.37
C GLY A 78 -4.16 8.57 -15.10
N ALA A 79 -3.35 7.55 -14.84
CA ALA A 79 -1.91 7.70 -14.66
C ALA A 79 -1.23 8.23 -15.95
N TRP A 80 -1.61 7.73 -17.11
CA TRP A 80 -1.10 8.21 -18.39
C TRP A 80 -1.46 9.68 -18.65
N VAL A 81 -2.70 10.09 -18.40
CA VAL A 81 -3.14 11.49 -18.52
C VAL A 81 -2.33 12.39 -17.60
N ALA A 82 -2.13 12.00 -16.33
CA ALA A 82 -1.33 12.77 -15.38
C ALA A 82 0.13 12.92 -15.84
N GLN A 83 0.71 11.86 -16.41
CA GLN A 83 2.09 11.85 -16.88
C GLN A 83 2.27 12.63 -18.19
N SER A 84 1.26 12.71 -19.05
CA SER A 84 1.33 13.45 -20.32
C SER A 84 1.33 14.96 -20.14
N GLN A 85 0.89 15.46 -19.00
CA GLN A 85 0.89 16.89 -18.71
C GLN A 85 2.32 17.44 -18.62
N ARG A 86 2.50 18.67 -19.10
CA ARG A 86 3.79 19.36 -19.02
C ARG A 86 4.19 19.56 -17.55
N VAL A 87 5.36 19.09 -17.22
CA VAL A 87 5.96 19.23 -15.89
C VAL A 87 7.16 20.16 -16.05
N LYS A 88 7.21 21.25 -15.24
CA LYS A 88 8.39 22.14 -15.23
C LYS A 88 9.64 21.29 -15.01
N PRO A 89 10.75 21.56 -15.70
CA PRO A 89 12.02 20.90 -15.45
C PRO A 89 12.40 21.00 -13.96
N ALA A 90 13.15 20.03 -13.46
CA ALA A 90 13.76 20.16 -12.14
C ALA A 90 14.76 21.32 -12.21
N ASP A 91 14.79 22.18 -11.20
CA ASP A 91 15.79 23.21 -11.11
C ASP A 91 17.18 22.58 -10.99
N ASP A 92 18.15 23.13 -11.71
CA ASP A 92 19.54 22.70 -11.56
C ASP A 92 20.07 23.22 -10.23
N ILE A 93 20.04 22.37 -9.19
CA ILE A 93 20.40 22.78 -7.83
C ILE A 93 21.92 22.72 -7.60
N GLY A 94 22.70 22.74 -8.66
CA GLY A 94 24.15 22.79 -8.54
C GLY A 94 24.71 21.70 -7.58
N ASN A 95 25.77 22.00 -6.83
CA ASN A 95 26.50 21.06 -5.96
C ASN A 95 25.85 20.79 -4.58
N LEU A 96 24.55 20.99 -4.41
CA LEU A 96 23.85 20.70 -3.15
C LEU A 96 23.77 19.18 -2.94
N ARG A 97 24.50 18.66 -1.96
CA ARG A 97 24.52 17.25 -1.60
C ARG A 97 23.85 17.05 -0.25
N LEU A 98 22.77 16.28 -0.26
CA LEU A 98 22.10 15.80 0.94
C LEU A 98 22.72 14.45 1.34
N ASP A 99 23.01 14.25 2.64
CA ASP A 99 23.37 12.92 3.14
C ASP A 99 22.11 12.05 3.27
N TYR A 100 21.73 11.47 2.16
CA TYR A 100 20.56 10.57 2.08
C TYR A 100 20.65 9.38 3.05
N ASN A 101 21.87 8.86 3.31
CA ASN A 101 22.05 7.71 4.22
C ASN A 101 21.79 8.11 5.68
N ARG A 102 22.25 9.29 6.10
CA ARG A 102 21.97 9.82 7.44
C ARG A 102 20.49 10.11 7.60
N LEU A 103 19.90 10.78 6.62
CA LEU A 103 18.49 11.11 6.62
C LEU A 103 17.62 9.85 6.64
N GLY A 104 17.97 8.85 5.84
CA GLY A 104 17.28 7.55 5.81
C GLY A 104 17.28 6.86 7.18
N ARG A 105 18.43 6.86 7.87
CA ARG A 105 18.51 6.32 9.25
C ARG A 105 17.66 7.10 10.23
N VAL A 106 17.72 8.43 10.18
CA VAL A 106 16.92 9.29 11.08
C VAL A 106 15.43 9.05 10.86
N MET A 107 14.96 9.05 9.58
CA MET A 107 13.56 8.79 9.27
C MET A 107 13.11 7.40 9.68
N PHE A 108 13.94 6.37 9.44
CA PHE A 108 13.63 5.00 9.84
C PHE A 108 13.52 4.88 11.35
N LEU A 109 14.49 5.44 12.11
CA LEU A 109 14.46 5.41 13.57
C LEU A 109 13.30 6.22 14.16
N LEU A 110 12.97 7.37 13.57
CA LEU A 110 11.78 8.14 13.97
C LEU A 110 10.49 7.34 13.70
N GLY A 111 10.36 6.76 12.53
CA GLY A 111 9.23 5.90 12.19
C GLY A 111 9.12 4.70 13.12
N PHE A 112 10.23 4.06 13.46
CA PHE A 112 10.30 2.97 14.42
C PHE A 112 9.84 3.44 15.81
N GLY A 113 10.41 4.55 16.30
CA GLY A 113 10.03 5.12 17.59
C GLY A 113 8.55 5.48 17.68
N VAL A 114 8.00 6.11 16.63
CA VAL A 114 6.57 6.44 16.57
C VAL A 114 5.72 5.17 16.57
N TYR A 115 6.08 4.18 15.76
CA TYR A 115 5.26 2.99 15.57
C TYR A 115 5.25 2.08 16.81
N PHE A 116 6.40 1.87 17.44
CA PHE A 116 6.52 0.98 18.60
C PHE A 116 6.21 1.64 19.94
N PHE A 117 6.45 2.95 20.09
CA PHE A 117 6.30 3.62 21.38
C PHE A 117 5.17 4.66 21.41
N ALA A 118 5.05 5.49 20.36
CA ALA A 118 4.03 6.54 20.36
C ALA A 118 2.65 5.99 19.98
N MET A 119 2.55 5.09 19.00
CA MET A 119 1.27 4.56 18.53
C MET A 119 0.48 3.82 19.62
N PRO A 120 1.06 2.92 20.44
CA PRO A 120 0.32 2.25 21.51
C PRO A 120 -0.28 3.20 22.54
N VAL A 121 0.37 4.34 22.79
CA VAL A 121 -0.07 5.34 23.76
C VAL A 121 -1.08 6.32 23.15
N LEU A 122 -0.81 6.80 21.95
CA LEU A 122 -1.59 7.88 21.30
C LEU A 122 -2.81 7.35 20.52
N SER A 123 -2.91 6.04 20.28
CA SER A 123 -4.08 5.43 19.64
C SER A 123 -5.37 5.60 20.42
N PHE A 124 -5.30 5.84 21.73
CA PHE A 124 -6.46 6.11 22.56
C PHE A 124 -7.00 7.55 22.42
N ILE A 125 -6.23 8.45 21.81
CA ILE A 125 -6.65 9.84 21.61
C ILE A 125 -7.44 9.93 20.31
N PRO A 126 -8.73 10.28 20.35
CA PRO A 126 -9.54 10.44 19.14
C PRO A 126 -8.88 11.42 18.15
N SER A 127 -8.86 11.09 16.89
CA SER A 127 -8.28 11.86 15.78
C SER A 127 -6.73 11.93 15.75
N ALA A 128 -6.01 11.48 16.77
CA ALA A 128 -4.55 11.39 16.72
C ALA A 128 -4.07 10.17 15.95
N THR A 129 -4.84 9.10 15.95
CA THR A 129 -4.48 7.80 15.38
C THR A 129 -4.06 7.90 13.90
N SER A 130 -4.79 8.67 13.08
CA SER A 130 -4.48 8.84 11.65
C SER A 130 -3.15 9.57 11.43
N ILE A 131 -2.84 10.57 12.25
CA ILE A 131 -1.57 11.32 12.19
C ILE A 131 -0.41 10.43 12.64
N VAL A 132 -0.59 9.72 13.76
CA VAL A 132 0.45 8.84 14.31
C VAL A 132 0.72 7.66 13.40
N SER A 133 -0.33 7.05 12.83
CA SER A 133 -0.20 5.99 11.81
C SER A 133 0.55 6.49 10.56
N ALA A 134 0.25 7.70 10.10
CA ALA A 134 0.97 8.31 9.00
C ALA A 134 2.45 8.57 9.33
N LEU A 135 2.78 8.97 10.56
CA LEU A 135 4.17 9.10 11.01
C LEU A 135 4.89 7.75 11.06
N GLY A 136 4.20 6.64 11.32
CA GLY A 136 4.74 5.29 11.18
C GLY A 136 5.23 4.99 9.76
N SER A 137 4.62 5.59 8.73
CA SER A 137 5.06 5.48 7.34
C SER A 137 6.41 6.16 7.05
N LEU A 138 7.05 6.80 8.04
CA LEU A 138 8.45 7.19 7.97
C LEU A 138 9.40 5.98 7.88
N LEU A 139 8.97 4.79 8.30
CA LEU A 139 9.73 3.54 8.13
C LEU A 139 10.06 3.27 6.64
N PRO A 140 9.08 3.09 5.74
CA PRO A 140 9.37 2.89 4.31
C PRO A 140 10.01 4.12 3.66
N ILE A 141 9.67 5.35 4.06
CA ILE A 141 10.33 6.56 3.54
C ILE A 141 11.81 6.60 3.95
N GLY A 142 12.14 6.20 5.17
CA GLY A 142 13.51 6.06 5.63
C GLY A 142 14.30 5.08 4.75
N LEU A 143 13.70 3.95 4.37
CA LEU A 143 14.30 3.00 3.43
C LEU A 143 14.42 3.58 2.02
N TRP A 144 13.47 4.40 1.54
CA TRP A 144 13.62 5.09 0.25
C TRP A 144 14.86 5.99 0.25
N PHE A 145 15.05 6.82 1.28
CA PHE A 145 16.24 7.66 1.40
C PHE A 145 17.53 6.84 1.52
N TRP A 146 17.53 5.79 2.34
CA TRP A 146 18.69 4.92 2.52
C TRP A 146 19.09 4.23 1.20
N LEU A 147 18.15 3.60 0.53
CA LEU A 147 18.40 2.88 -0.73
C LEU A 147 18.79 3.82 -1.87
N TYR A 148 18.17 5.01 -1.95
CA TYR A 148 18.57 6.05 -2.89
C TYR A 148 19.99 6.52 -2.62
N GLY A 149 20.34 6.83 -1.37
CA GLY A 149 21.68 7.22 -0.97
C GLY A 149 22.73 6.14 -1.26
N ALA A 150 22.42 4.88 -0.98
CA ALA A 150 23.29 3.74 -1.29
C ALA A 150 23.47 3.57 -2.81
N HIS A 151 22.41 3.81 -3.59
CA HIS A 151 22.47 3.73 -5.05
C HIS A 151 23.36 4.83 -5.65
N ILE A 152 23.15 6.10 -5.29
CA ILE A 152 23.94 7.22 -5.86
C ILE A 152 25.39 7.19 -5.39
N THR A 153 25.69 6.65 -4.19
CA THR A 153 27.06 6.47 -3.68
C THR A 153 27.69 5.16 -4.13
N GLN A 154 27.00 4.36 -4.95
CA GLN A 154 27.43 3.04 -5.44
C GLN A 154 27.85 2.08 -4.31
N ASN A 155 27.31 2.25 -3.11
CA ASN A 155 27.64 1.44 -1.96
C ASN A 155 26.76 0.17 -1.90
N ARG A 156 27.24 -0.91 -2.53
CA ARG A 156 26.53 -2.19 -2.63
C ARG A 156 26.19 -2.78 -1.25
N ARG A 157 27.12 -2.70 -0.27
CA ARG A 157 26.88 -3.24 1.08
C ARG A 157 25.71 -2.56 1.75
N ARG A 158 25.65 -1.22 1.71
CA ARG A 158 24.53 -0.46 2.28
C ARG A 158 23.22 -0.72 1.53
N PHE A 159 23.28 -0.92 0.23
CA PHE A 159 22.11 -1.23 -0.58
C PHE A 159 21.49 -2.58 -0.17
N TRP A 160 22.31 -3.63 -0.07
CA TRP A 160 21.84 -4.94 0.37
C TRP A 160 21.38 -4.95 1.82
N LEU A 161 22.01 -4.21 2.72
CA LEU A 161 21.55 -4.03 4.10
C LEU A 161 20.17 -3.37 4.13
N GLY A 162 19.92 -2.35 3.31
CA GLY A 162 18.61 -1.73 3.20
C GLY A 162 17.52 -2.69 2.70
N LEU A 163 17.84 -3.55 1.74
CA LEU A 163 16.91 -4.59 1.29
C LEU A 163 16.68 -5.68 2.35
N ALA A 164 17.71 -6.05 3.11
CA ALA A 164 17.59 -7.01 4.21
C ALA A 164 16.69 -6.50 5.36
N MET A 165 16.42 -5.20 5.43
CA MET A 165 15.47 -4.62 6.40
C MET A 165 14.01 -4.72 5.98
N LEU A 166 13.71 -5.12 4.73
CA LEU A 166 12.33 -5.21 4.23
C LEU A 166 11.42 -6.11 5.07
N PRO A 167 11.85 -7.31 5.53
CA PRO A 167 11.01 -8.16 6.38
C PRO A 167 10.60 -7.51 7.71
N LEU A 168 11.35 -6.52 8.20
CA LEU A 168 11.00 -5.81 9.43
C LEU A 168 9.70 -5.00 9.29
N LEU A 169 9.32 -4.61 8.06
CA LEU A 169 8.11 -3.84 7.81
C LEU A 169 6.83 -4.66 8.12
N PRO A 170 6.59 -5.85 7.52
CA PRO A 170 5.44 -6.66 7.87
C PRO A 170 5.53 -7.20 9.31
N LEU A 171 6.70 -7.59 9.78
CA LEU A 171 6.89 -8.03 11.16
C LEU A 171 6.47 -6.96 12.17
N SER A 172 6.85 -5.69 11.93
CA SER A 172 6.45 -4.59 12.81
C SER A 172 4.93 -4.43 12.88
N THR A 173 4.22 -4.53 11.75
CA THR A 173 2.76 -4.38 11.72
C THR A 173 2.01 -5.58 12.30
N MET A 174 2.58 -6.77 12.21
CA MET A 174 2.04 -7.98 12.86
C MET A 174 2.14 -7.87 14.38
N VAL A 175 3.31 -7.53 14.91
CA VAL A 175 3.57 -7.47 16.37
C VAL A 175 2.81 -6.34 17.04
N THR A 176 2.66 -5.17 16.38
CA THR A 176 2.01 -4.00 16.99
C THR A 176 0.51 -3.94 16.76
N GLY A 177 0.04 -4.33 15.57
CA GLY A 177 -1.36 -4.18 15.15
C GLY A 177 -2.11 -5.51 14.92
N GLY A 178 -1.39 -6.64 14.83
CA GLY A 178 -1.97 -7.93 14.44
C GLY A 178 -2.33 -8.03 12.94
N PHE A 179 -1.80 -7.11 12.12
CA PHE A 179 -2.08 -7.04 10.69
C PHE A 179 -0.81 -7.10 9.85
N ILE A 180 -0.72 -8.03 8.92
CA ILE A 180 0.39 -8.09 7.96
C ILE A 180 0.23 -7.09 6.81
N GLY A 181 -1.01 -6.77 6.42
CA GLY A 181 -1.33 -6.07 5.17
C GLY A 181 -0.65 -4.72 5.01
N PHE A 182 -0.65 -3.89 6.05
CA PHE A 182 0.01 -2.58 6.00
C PHE A 182 1.51 -2.70 5.75
N GLY A 183 2.17 -3.63 6.43
CA GLY A 183 3.60 -3.89 6.23
C GLY A 183 3.93 -4.42 4.84
N VAL A 184 3.06 -5.27 4.29
CA VAL A 184 3.19 -5.76 2.90
C VAL A 184 3.09 -4.60 1.90
N TYR A 185 2.15 -3.67 2.06
CA TYR A 185 2.07 -2.49 1.19
C TYR A 185 3.30 -1.59 1.31
N TRP A 186 3.90 -1.48 2.49
CA TRP A 186 5.17 -0.78 2.68
C TRP A 186 6.31 -1.48 1.94
N VAL A 187 6.43 -2.82 2.02
CA VAL A 187 7.41 -3.60 1.25
C VAL A 187 7.21 -3.36 -0.26
N ILE A 188 5.97 -3.50 -0.74
CA ILE A 188 5.65 -3.27 -2.15
C ILE A 188 6.08 -1.85 -2.58
N SER A 189 5.84 -0.84 -1.75
CA SER A 189 6.22 0.54 -2.04
C SER A 189 7.75 0.73 -2.14
N VAL A 190 8.52 0.07 -1.25
CA VAL A 190 9.99 0.13 -1.28
C VAL A 190 10.53 -0.61 -2.49
N VAL A 191 10.00 -1.80 -2.81
CA VAL A 191 10.39 -2.57 -4.01
C VAL A 191 10.07 -1.78 -5.29
N ALA A 192 8.89 -1.18 -5.38
CA ALA A 192 8.51 -0.33 -6.50
C ALA A 192 9.44 0.90 -6.63
N PHE A 193 9.81 1.52 -5.52
CA PHE A 193 10.78 2.62 -5.49
C PHE A 193 12.14 2.18 -6.04
N VAL A 194 12.67 1.06 -5.55
CA VAL A 194 13.95 0.51 -6.03
C VAL A 194 13.87 0.17 -7.52
N PHE A 195 12.76 -0.43 -7.97
CA PHE A 195 12.52 -0.70 -9.39
C PHE A 195 12.57 0.58 -10.24
N CYS A 196 12.01 1.69 -9.76
CA CYS A 196 12.04 2.96 -10.48
C CYS A 196 13.44 3.60 -10.52
N VAL A 197 14.25 3.42 -9.47
CA VAL A 197 15.56 4.06 -9.31
C VAL A 197 16.69 3.26 -9.95
N VAL A 198 16.68 1.92 -9.82
CA VAL A 198 17.78 1.06 -10.29
C VAL A 198 17.63 0.75 -11.78
N PRO A 199 18.71 0.91 -12.60
CA PRO A 199 18.63 0.68 -14.04
C PRO A 199 18.50 -0.80 -14.45
N ARG A 200 19.00 -1.74 -13.62
CA ARG A 200 19.01 -3.18 -13.90
C ARG A 200 17.70 -3.87 -13.58
N LYS A 201 16.67 -3.62 -14.36
CA LYS A 201 15.29 -4.09 -14.09
C LYS A 201 15.09 -5.60 -14.28
N ARG A 202 15.95 -6.27 -15.06
CA ARG A 202 15.90 -7.75 -15.27
C ARG A 202 15.90 -8.53 -13.97
N PHE A 203 16.69 -8.09 -12.98
CA PHE A 203 16.77 -8.74 -11.69
C PHE A 203 15.42 -8.82 -10.97
N PHE A 204 14.63 -7.73 -11.01
CA PHE A 204 13.31 -7.70 -10.37
C PHE A 204 12.31 -8.61 -11.07
N VAL A 205 12.35 -8.69 -12.41
CA VAL A 205 11.47 -9.56 -13.17
C VAL A 205 11.75 -11.03 -12.87
N LEU A 206 13.03 -11.40 -12.76
CA LEU A 206 13.44 -12.78 -12.44
C LEU A 206 13.13 -13.16 -10.99
N LEU A 207 13.22 -12.22 -10.06
CA LEU A 207 12.99 -12.47 -8.64
C LEU A 207 11.50 -12.42 -8.26
N ALA A 208 10.66 -11.74 -9.04
CA ALA A 208 9.26 -11.53 -8.72
C ALA A 208 8.47 -12.83 -8.46
N PRO A 209 8.59 -13.90 -9.27
CA PRO A 209 7.89 -15.16 -9.00
C PRO A 209 8.30 -15.81 -7.67
N ALA A 210 9.60 -15.78 -7.34
CA ALA A 210 10.10 -16.35 -6.08
C ALA A 210 9.59 -15.56 -4.87
N VAL A 211 9.60 -14.22 -4.95
CA VAL A 211 9.08 -13.34 -3.88
C VAL A 211 7.58 -13.53 -3.71
N LEU A 212 6.84 -13.67 -4.82
CA LEU A 212 5.40 -13.92 -4.78
C LEU A 212 5.09 -15.28 -4.15
N GLY A 213 5.80 -16.33 -4.57
CA GLY A 213 5.63 -17.69 -4.02
C GLY A 213 5.93 -17.73 -2.51
N LEU A 214 7.04 -17.13 -2.08
CA LEU A 214 7.39 -17.00 -0.66
C LEU A 214 6.34 -16.20 0.12
N GLY A 215 5.87 -15.08 -0.45
CA GLY A 215 4.85 -14.23 0.19
C GLY A 215 3.51 -14.94 0.35
N LEU A 216 3.06 -15.67 -0.66
CA LEU A 216 1.83 -16.46 -0.60
C LEU A 216 1.96 -17.63 0.39
N SER A 217 3.12 -18.33 0.39
CA SER A 217 3.37 -19.41 1.36
C SER A 217 3.39 -18.88 2.80
N PHE A 218 4.07 -17.77 3.06
CA PHE A 218 4.03 -17.14 4.38
C PHE A 218 2.63 -16.67 4.79
N SER A 219 1.79 -16.28 3.81
CA SER A 219 0.40 -15.89 4.08
C SER A 219 -0.43 -17.07 4.58
N VAL A 220 -0.13 -18.32 4.18
CA VAL A 220 -0.81 -19.52 4.69
C VAL A 220 -0.56 -19.64 6.20
N SER A 221 0.71 -19.67 6.63
CA SER A 221 1.08 -19.75 8.05
C SER A 221 0.49 -18.57 8.86
N TYR A 222 0.54 -17.35 8.31
CA TYR A 222 -0.05 -16.18 8.96
C TYR A 222 -1.58 -16.29 9.11
N PHE A 223 -2.31 -16.78 8.10
CA PHE A 223 -3.77 -16.85 8.19
C PHE A 223 -4.24 -17.92 9.18
N GLY A 224 -3.47 -19.00 9.35
CA GLY A 224 -3.71 -19.99 10.40
C GLY A 224 -3.66 -19.39 11.80
N GLU A 225 -2.62 -18.61 12.10
CA GLU A 225 -2.35 -18.04 13.43
C GLU A 225 -2.93 -16.62 13.65
N ARG A 226 -3.52 -16.01 12.63
CA ARG A 226 -3.96 -14.63 12.63
C ARG A 226 -4.93 -14.27 13.77
N ASN A 227 -5.88 -15.14 14.05
CA ASN A 227 -6.90 -14.87 15.06
C ASN A 227 -6.28 -14.87 16.46
N ALA A 228 -5.41 -15.84 16.76
CA ALA A 228 -4.67 -15.90 18.01
C ALA A 228 -3.75 -14.68 18.19
N LEU A 229 -3.01 -14.27 17.15
CA LEU A 229 -2.18 -13.09 17.18
C LEU A 229 -2.99 -11.81 17.46
N ARG A 230 -4.19 -11.68 16.87
CA ARG A 230 -5.06 -10.53 17.10
C ARG A 230 -5.63 -10.50 18.51
N GLU A 231 -6.00 -11.66 19.06
CA GLU A 231 -6.41 -11.73 20.45
C GLU A 231 -5.30 -11.31 21.40
N ASP A 232 -4.06 -11.72 21.13
CA ASP A 232 -2.90 -11.31 21.91
C ASP A 232 -2.66 -9.79 21.85
N VAL A 233 -2.85 -9.18 20.66
CA VAL A 233 -2.64 -7.74 20.47
C VAL A 233 -3.81 -6.91 21.00
N TRP A 234 -5.05 -7.24 20.63
CA TRP A 234 -6.22 -6.40 20.91
C TRP A 234 -6.71 -6.54 22.35
N ASN A 235 -6.64 -7.75 22.89
CA ASN A 235 -7.05 -8.02 24.28
C ASN A 235 -5.88 -7.96 25.25
N GLN A 236 -4.68 -7.54 24.78
CA GLN A 236 -3.46 -7.44 25.57
C GLN A 236 -3.13 -8.73 26.36
N ARG A 237 -3.44 -9.90 25.78
CA ARG A 237 -3.18 -11.20 26.40
C ARG A 237 -1.71 -11.55 26.46
N ALA A 238 -0.90 -11.03 25.51
CA ALA A 238 0.54 -11.21 25.46
C ALA A 238 1.25 -9.86 25.46
N ASP A 239 2.40 -9.80 26.09
CA ASP A 239 3.34 -8.70 26.01
C ASP A 239 4.06 -8.69 24.64
N LEU A 240 4.95 -7.75 24.44
CA LEU A 240 5.71 -7.65 23.20
C LEU A 240 6.54 -8.91 22.92
N GLY A 241 7.12 -9.52 23.96
CA GLY A 241 7.91 -10.75 23.85
C GLY A 241 7.06 -11.92 23.37
N GLY A 242 5.93 -12.19 24.03
CA GLY A 242 5.02 -13.27 23.63
C GLY A 242 4.45 -13.11 22.21
N ARG A 243 4.20 -11.85 21.76
CA ARG A 243 3.80 -11.59 20.37
C ARG A 243 4.93 -11.87 19.38
N MET A 244 6.18 -11.53 19.74
CA MET A 244 7.35 -11.85 18.91
C MET A 244 7.58 -13.36 18.83
N ASP A 245 7.42 -14.09 19.93
CA ASP A 245 7.55 -15.56 19.96
C ASP A 245 6.51 -16.22 19.06
N ARG A 246 5.26 -15.74 19.08
CA ARG A 246 4.22 -16.24 18.16
C ARG A 246 4.56 -15.96 16.69
N VAL A 247 5.04 -14.77 16.38
CA VAL A 247 5.49 -14.45 15.00
C VAL A 247 6.68 -15.31 14.61
N TRP A 248 7.60 -15.60 15.55
CA TRP A 248 8.72 -16.50 15.30
C TRP A 248 8.24 -17.93 15.03
N GLN A 249 7.25 -18.44 15.76
CA GLN A 249 6.62 -19.73 15.47
C GLN A 249 6.07 -19.80 14.05
N MET A 250 5.37 -18.74 13.57
CA MET A 250 4.91 -18.70 12.17
C MET A 250 6.05 -18.81 11.15
N VAL A 251 7.27 -18.36 11.49
CA VAL A 251 8.44 -18.47 10.63
C VAL A 251 9.06 -19.86 10.72
N THR A 252 9.09 -20.47 11.92
CA THR A 252 9.64 -21.84 12.11
C THR A 252 8.72 -22.92 11.56
N ASP A 253 7.41 -22.72 11.68
CA ASP A 253 6.36 -23.62 11.21
C ASP A 253 5.94 -23.28 9.77
N PHE A 254 6.86 -22.65 8.99
CA PHE A 254 6.61 -22.25 7.62
C PHE A 254 6.34 -23.45 6.73
N GLU A 255 5.22 -23.40 6.02
CA GLU A 255 4.86 -24.37 5.01
C GLU A 255 4.81 -23.74 3.62
N TRP A 256 5.30 -24.48 2.63
CA TRP A 256 5.13 -24.05 1.24
C TRP A 256 3.66 -24.16 0.81
N LEU A 257 3.23 -23.17 0.05
CA LEU A 257 1.88 -23.20 -0.51
C LEU A 257 1.69 -24.47 -1.37
N ASP A 258 0.72 -25.26 -0.97
CA ASP A 258 0.23 -26.42 -1.71
C ASP A 258 -1.19 -26.10 -2.21
N LEU A 259 -1.35 -26.04 -3.54
CA LEU A 259 -2.64 -25.71 -4.17
C LEU A 259 -3.64 -26.89 -4.16
N ASP A 260 -3.18 -28.08 -3.84
CA ASP A 260 -4.03 -29.26 -3.70
C ASP A 260 -4.54 -29.43 -2.25
N ASN A 261 -3.97 -28.65 -1.30
CA ASN A 261 -4.36 -28.68 0.10
C ASN A 261 -5.46 -27.65 0.39
N PRO A 262 -6.70 -28.08 0.73
CA PRO A 262 -7.80 -27.17 1.06
C PRO A 262 -7.45 -26.20 2.21
N ASN A 263 -6.72 -26.67 3.23
CA ASN A 263 -6.32 -25.84 4.37
C ASN A 263 -5.40 -24.67 3.98
N HIS A 264 -4.70 -24.74 2.84
CA HIS A 264 -3.91 -23.64 2.29
C HIS A 264 -4.76 -22.75 1.38
N VAL A 265 -5.59 -23.35 0.53
CA VAL A 265 -6.32 -22.65 -0.53
C VAL A 265 -7.52 -21.87 0.00
N GLU A 266 -8.31 -22.45 0.93
CA GLU A 266 -9.51 -21.80 1.47
C GLU A 266 -9.20 -20.47 2.19
N PRO A 267 -8.21 -20.39 3.11
CA PRO A 267 -7.85 -19.12 3.75
C PRO A 267 -7.32 -18.10 2.75
N LEU A 268 -6.55 -18.52 1.74
CA LEU A 268 -6.08 -17.64 0.68
C LEU A 268 -7.24 -17.10 -0.16
N ASN A 269 -8.17 -17.98 -0.58
CA ASN A 269 -9.35 -17.57 -1.33
C ASN A 269 -10.23 -16.63 -0.50
N ALA A 270 -10.46 -16.93 0.77
CA ALA A 270 -11.25 -16.07 1.65
C ALA A 270 -10.64 -14.68 1.90
N ARG A 271 -9.32 -14.51 1.76
CA ARG A 271 -8.60 -13.27 2.11
C ARG A 271 -8.02 -12.53 0.91
N LEU A 272 -7.62 -13.24 -0.14
CA LEU A 272 -6.99 -12.69 -1.33
C LEU A 272 -7.87 -12.81 -2.59
N ASN A 273 -9.19 -12.95 -2.39
CA ASN A 273 -10.18 -12.95 -3.46
C ASN A 273 -11.32 -11.97 -3.16
N GLN A 274 -10.99 -10.67 -3.12
CA GLN A 274 -12.01 -9.64 -2.98
C GLN A 274 -12.94 -9.53 -4.21
N ASN A 275 -12.65 -10.26 -5.29
CA ASN A 275 -13.53 -10.35 -6.45
C ASN A 275 -14.90 -10.92 -6.08
N ILE A 276 -14.97 -11.83 -5.10
CA ILE A 276 -16.23 -12.42 -4.63
C ILE A 276 -17.18 -11.31 -4.17
N PHE A 277 -16.73 -10.39 -3.35
CA PHE A 277 -17.56 -9.29 -2.86
C PHE A 277 -18.06 -8.38 -3.98
N VAL A 278 -17.17 -8.06 -4.93
CA VAL A 278 -17.53 -7.24 -6.09
C VAL A 278 -18.56 -7.94 -6.96
N GLY A 279 -18.34 -9.25 -7.24
CA GLY A 279 -19.27 -10.04 -8.05
C GLY A 279 -20.62 -10.25 -7.40
N GLN A 280 -20.67 -10.50 -6.09
CA GLN A 280 -21.93 -10.60 -5.34
C GLN A 280 -22.71 -9.29 -5.34
N ALA A 281 -22.03 -8.16 -5.16
CA ALA A 281 -22.68 -6.85 -5.22
C ALA A 281 -23.26 -6.56 -6.62
N ILE A 282 -22.58 -7.01 -7.67
CA ILE A 282 -23.07 -6.92 -9.05
C ILE A 282 -24.33 -7.77 -9.23
N ASP A 283 -24.27 -9.03 -8.81
CA ASP A 283 -25.39 -9.97 -8.93
C ASP A 283 -26.64 -9.49 -8.17
N LEU A 284 -26.49 -9.08 -6.91
CA LEU A 284 -27.60 -8.55 -6.11
C LEU A 284 -28.23 -7.30 -6.73
N ARG A 285 -27.39 -6.43 -7.30
CA ARG A 285 -27.87 -5.22 -7.95
C ARG A 285 -28.60 -5.51 -9.27
N GLU A 286 -28.08 -6.42 -10.09
CA GLU A 286 -28.70 -6.84 -11.35
C GLU A 286 -30.05 -7.55 -11.11
N ARG A 287 -30.20 -8.22 -9.97
CA ARG A 287 -31.49 -8.80 -9.51
C ARG A 287 -32.45 -7.76 -8.88
N GLY A 288 -32.02 -6.52 -8.72
CA GLY A 288 -32.84 -5.47 -8.08
C GLY A 288 -32.97 -5.61 -6.56
N LEU A 289 -32.11 -6.43 -5.90
CA LEU A 289 -32.14 -6.66 -4.47
C LEU A 289 -31.38 -5.59 -3.66
N THR A 290 -30.53 -4.80 -4.31
CA THR A 290 -29.79 -3.70 -3.69
C THR A 290 -29.92 -2.43 -4.52
N ALA A 291 -30.04 -1.28 -3.83
CA ALA A 291 -30.03 0.04 -4.45
C ALA A 291 -28.62 0.67 -4.39
N PRO A 292 -28.28 1.64 -5.28
CA PRO A 292 -27.04 2.40 -5.17
C PRO A 292 -26.95 3.17 -3.86
N ALA A 293 -25.74 3.22 -3.27
CA ALA A 293 -25.49 3.96 -2.03
C ALA A 293 -25.34 5.48 -2.23
N TYR A 294 -25.07 5.94 -3.46
CA TYR A 294 -24.94 7.36 -3.83
C TYR A 294 -24.07 8.21 -2.88
N GLY A 295 -22.99 7.64 -2.33
CA GLY A 295 -22.06 8.32 -1.42
C GLY A 295 -22.35 8.12 0.07
N GLU A 296 -23.38 7.38 0.45
CA GLU A 296 -23.68 7.07 1.87
C GLU A 296 -22.50 6.38 2.59
N THR A 297 -21.67 5.61 1.86
CA THR A 297 -20.50 4.95 2.43
C THR A 297 -19.34 5.92 2.72
N VAL A 298 -19.38 7.12 2.16
CA VAL A 298 -18.35 8.15 2.32
C VAL A 298 -18.96 9.45 2.85
N PRO A 299 -19.54 9.45 4.06
CA PRO A 299 -20.15 10.65 4.61
C PRO A 299 -19.08 11.71 4.92
N LEU A 300 -19.10 12.83 4.18
CA LEU A 300 -18.09 13.89 4.29
C LEU A 300 -17.98 14.48 5.71
N TRP A 301 -19.05 14.47 6.49
CA TRP A 301 -19.00 14.88 7.88
C TRP A 301 -18.07 14.00 8.74
N ALA A 302 -17.80 12.78 8.31
CA ALA A 302 -16.86 11.90 9.01
C ALA A 302 -15.39 12.41 8.95
N LEU A 303 -15.07 13.30 8.03
CA LEU A 303 -13.76 13.96 7.96
C LEU A 303 -13.56 14.98 9.10
N ILE A 304 -14.64 15.46 9.73
CA ILE A 304 -14.54 16.37 10.87
C ILE A 304 -13.96 15.62 12.07
N PRO A 305 -12.83 16.06 12.66
CA PRO A 305 -12.24 15.40 13.81
C PRO A 305 -13.19 15.34 15.01
N ARG A 306 -13.20 14.20 15.73
CA ARG A 306 -13.99 14.08 16.98
C ARG A 306 -13.58 15.07 18.06
N ALA A 307 -12.37 15.60 18.01
CA ALA A 307 -11.94 16.69 18.86
C ALA A 307 -12.77 17.98 18.66
N ILE A 308 -13.33 18.19 17.44
CA ILE A 308 -14.19 19.32 17.08
C ILE A 308 -15.67 18.93 17.27
N TRP A 309 -16.03 17.69 16.91
CA TRP A 309 -17.40 17.18 17.03
C TRP A 309 -17.44 15.84 17.78
N PRO A 310 -17.41 15.86 19.15
CA PRO A 310 -17.36 14.62 19.97
C PRO A 310 -18.55 13.69 19.76
N SER A 311 -19.76 14.25 19.63
CA SER A 311 -21.03 13.52 19.47
C SER A 311 -21.32 13.10 18.01
N LYS A 312 -20.33 13.22 17.12
CA LYS A 312 -20.47 12.82 15.72
C LYS A 312 -20.93 11.36 15.61
N PRO A 313 -21.96 11.04 14.78
CA PRO A 313 -22.44 9.69 14.59
C PRO A 313 -21.28 8.72 14.20
N ALA A 314 -21.38 7.48 14.62
CA ALA A 314 -20.46 6.45 14.11
C ALA A 314 -20.76 6.22 12.62
N VAL A 315 -19.70 6.11 11.83
CA VAL A 315 -19.84 5.57 10.48
C VAL A 315 -19.98 4.06 10.64
N GLY A 316 -20.94 3.42 9.96
CA GLY A 316 -21.09 1.97 9.97
C GLY A 316 -19.77 1.28 9.63
N GLY A 317 -19.49 0.15 10.25
CA GLY A 317 -18.28 -0.63 9.99
C GLY A 317 -18.22 -1.13 8.54
N SER A 318 -17.03 -1.40 8.05
CA SER A 318 -16.86 -2.00 6.71
C SER A 318 -17.57 -3.36 6.60
N GLY A 319 -17.68 -4.12 7.70
CA GLY A 319 -18.42 -5.38 7.77
C GLY A 319 -19.91 -5.20 7.47
N ASP A 320 -20.56 -4.19 8.08
CA ASP A 320 -21.99 -3.90 7.85
C ASP A 320 -22.25 -3.49 6.39
N THR A 321 -21.37 -2.64 5.84
CA THR A 321 -21.46 -2.23 4.44
C THR A 321 -21.31 -3.42 3.49
N VAL A 322 -20.30 -4.29 3.72
CA VAL A 322 -20.13 -5.50 2.90
C VAL A 322 -21.32 -6.41 3.05
N SER A 323 -21.82 -6.68 4.27
CA SER A 323 -23.00 -7.51 4.51
C SER A 323 -24.23 -7.00 3.74
N ARG A 324 -24.50 -5.70 3.80
CA ARG A 324 -25.66 -5.08 3.14
C ARG A 324 -25.63 -5.21 1.61
N TYR A 325 -24.45 -5.09 1.00
CA TYR A 325 -24.33 -5.04 -0.46
C TYR A 325 -23.89 -6.35 -1.11
N THR A 326 -23.42 -7.32 -0.34
CA THR A 326 -22.99 -8.64 -0.87
C THR A 326 -23.88 -9.79 -0.43
N GLY A 327 -24.73 -9.57 0.57
CA GLY A 327 -25.54 -10.63 1.18
C GLY A 327 -24.73 -11.60 2.09
N GLN A 328 -23.43 -11.37 2.27
CA GLN A 328 -22.62 -12.12 3.24
C GLN A 328 -22.80 -11.55 4.62
N TYR A 329 -23.07 -12.41 5.60
CA TYR A 329 -23.21 -11.96 6.99
C TYR A 329 -21.83 -11.85 7.66
N PHE A 330 -21.56 -10.69 8.22
CA PHE A 330 -20.44 -10.47 9.12
C PHE A 330 -20.96 -9.99 10.47
N ALA A 331 -20.42 -10.56 11.56
CA ALA A 331 -20.79 -10.16 12.90
C ALA A 331 -20.49 -8.65 13.13
N GLU A 332 -21.32 -8.01 13.95
CA GLU A 332 -21.14 -6.59 14.30
C GLU A 332 -19.72 -6.31 14.82
N GLY A 333 -19.13 -5.23 14.38
CA GLY A 333 -17.74 -4.88 14.73
C GLY A 333 -16.66 -5.65 13.95
N THR A 334 -17.03 -6.55 13.04
CA THR A 334 -16.04 -7.25 12.20
C THR A 334 -15.41 -6.26 11.20
N SER A 335 -14.08 -6.17 11.21
CA SER A 335 -13.33 -5.41 10.21
C SER A 335 -13.12 -6.27 8.96
N VAL A 336 -13.81 -5.91 7.88
CA VAL A 336 -13.67 -6.53 6.56
C VAL A 336 -13.08 -5.51 5.60
N GLY A 337 -12.11 -5.92 4.80
CA GLY A 337 -11.61 -5.06 3.72
C GLY A 337 -12.66 -4.92 2.63
N ILE A 338 -13.34 -3.77 2.57
CA ILE A 338 -14.35 -3.52 1.54
C ILE A 338 -13.73 -3.41 0.14
N GLY A 339 -12.56 -2.77 0.05
CA GLY A 339 -11.85 -2.53 -1.20
C GLY A 339 -12.49 -1.46 -2.09
N GLN A 340 -11.66 -0.71 -2.77
CA GLN A 340 -12.13 0.37 -3.64
C GLN A 340 -12.99 -0.12 -4.82
N PRO A 341 -12.72 -1.27 -5.48
CA PRO A 341 -13.58 -1.75 -6.56
C PRO A 341 -15.02 -1.91 -6.11
N LEU A 342 -15.23 -2.54 -4.94
CA LEU A 342 -16.57 -2.73 -4.39
C LEU A 342 -17.20 -1.38 -4.01
N GLU A 343 -16.50 -0.53 -3.29
CA GLU A 343 -17.07 0.72 -2.78
C GLU A 343 -17.41 1.69 -3.90
N PHE A 344 -16.60 1.79 -4.95
CA PHE A 344 -16.96 2.55 -6.15
C PHE A 344 -18.18 1.96 -6.85
N TYR A 345 -18.28 0.62 -6.92
CA TYR A 345 -19.39 -0.04 -7.56
C TYR A 345 -20.71 0.15 -6.82
N ILE A 346 -20.74 -0.05 -5.51
CA ILE A 346 -21.98 0.10 -4.72
C ILE A 346 -22.51 1.54 -4.75
N ASN A 347 -21.62 2.54 -4.84
CA ASN A 347 -22.04 3.93 -4.91
C ASN A 347 -22.60 4.31 -6.29
N PHE A 348 -21.87 4.05 -7.37
CA PHE A 348 -22.19 4.58 -8.70
C PHE A 348 -22.09 3.54 -9.83
N GLY A 349 -22.08 2.24 -9.50
CA GLY A 349 -21.99 1.15 -10.48
C GLY A 349 -20.66 1.14 -11.24
N ARG A 350 -20.70 0.61 -12.45
CA ARG A 350 -19.50 0.54 -13.33
C ARG A 350 -18.90 1.92 -13.62
N LEU A 351 -19.74 2.96 -13.72
CA LEU A 351 -19.25 4.34 -13.91
C LEU A 351 -18.43 4.81 -12.70
N GLY A 352 -18.87 4.50 -11.48
CA GLY A 352 -18.11 4.77 -10.25
C GLY A 352 -16.75 4.11 -10.25
N VAL A 353 -16.67 2.84 -10.68
CA VAL A 353 -15.40 2.13 -10.82
C VAL A 353 -14.47 2.84 -11.81
N VAL A 354 -14.95 3.19 -12.99
CA VAL A 354 -14.15 3.86 -14.03
C VAL A 354 -13.64 5.22 -13.52
N LEU A 355 -14.54 6.08 -13.04
CA LEU A 355 -14.18 7.44 -12.62
C LEU A 355 -13.31 7.44 -11.37
N GLY A 356 -13.64 6.58 -10.38
CA GLY A 356 -12.88 6.46 -9.15
C GLY A 356 -11.43 6.02 -9.40
N PHE A 357 -11.24 4.97 -10.20
CA PHE A 357 -9.91 4.49 -10.52
C PHE A 357 -9.13 5.42 -11.46
N ALA A 358 -9.78 6.09 -12.41
CA ALA A 358 -9.13 7.10 -13.24
C ALA A 358 -8.60 8.26 -12.39
N LEU A 359 -9.41 8.76 -11.45
CA LEU A 359 -9.01 9.81 -10.52
C LEU A 359 -7.86 9.36 -9.61
N LEU A 360 -7.93 8.13 -9.09
CA LEU A 360 -6.90 7.57 -8.22
C LEU A 360 -5.56 7.39 -8.96
N GLY A 361 -5.60 6.84 -10.18
CA GLY A 361 -4.41 6.71 -11.03
C GLY A 361 -3.79 8.07 -11.37
N TYR A 362 -4.63 9.07 -11.67
CA TYR A 362 -4.20 10.44 -11.88
C TYR A 362 -3.53 11.03 -10.63
N ALA A 363 -4.18 10.93 -9.47
CA ALA A 363 -3.69 11.49 -8.22
C ALA A 363 -2.35 10.86 -7.79
N LEU A 364 -2.26 9.53 -7.82
CA LEU A 364 -1.03 8.81 -7.49
C LEU A 364 0.10 9.16 -8.44
N MET A 365 -0.13 9.25 -9.75
CA MET A 365 0.89 9.64 -10.71
C MET A 365 1.34 11.09 -10.48
N ARG A 366 0.44 12.01 -10.11
CA ARG A 366 0.81 13.40 -9.76
C ARG A 366 1.70 13.46 -8.52
N LEU A 367 1.41 12.65 -7.50
CA LEU A 367 2.26 12.51 -6.32
C LEU A 367 3.62 11.89 -6.67
N ASP A 368 3.65 10.85 -7.52
CA ASP A 368 4.87 10.22 -8.00
C ASP A 368 5.79 11.20 -8.74
N ILE A 369 5.24 12.03 -9.61
CA ILE A 369 6.01 13.04 -10.33
C ILE A 369 6.62 14.06 -9.36
N ARG A 370 5.86 14.47 -8.32
CA ARG A 370 6.36 15.36 -7.26
C ARG A 370 7.46 14.67 -6.45
N LEU A 371 7.25 13.41 -6.07
CA LEU A 371 8.19 12.59 -5.32
C LEU A 371 9.53 12.43 -6.06
N ALA A 372 9.48 12.03 -7.33
CA ALA A 372 10.67 11.85 -8.15
C ALA A 372 11.45 13.17 -8.33
N ARG A 373 10.74 14.30 -8.51
CA ARG A 373 11.34 15.62 -8.60
C ARG A 373 12.00 16.03 -7.28
N ALA A 374 11.30 15.79 -6.16
CA ALA A 374 11.80 16.12 -4.84
C ALA A 374 13.11 15.38 -4.52
N PHE A 375 13.20 14.08 -4.88
CA PHE A 375 14.45 13.32 -4.76
C PHE A 375 15.58 13.93 -5.61
N LYS A 376 15.31 14.30 -6.85
CA LYS A 376 16.31 14.93 -7.72
C LYS A 376 16.77 16.29 -7.22
N ASN A 377 15.86 17.06 -6.67
CA ASN A 377 16.09 18.40 -6.17
C ASN A 377 16.61 18.44 -4.72
N CYS A 378 16.96 17.30 -4.12
CA CYS A 378 17.34 17.21 -2.71
C CYS A 378 16.32 17.88 -1.76
N ASP A 379 15.03 17.88 -2.16
CA ASP A 379 13.95 18.51 -1.42
C ASP A 379 13.26 17.50 -0.49
N VAL A 380 13.75 17.40 0.75
CA VAL A 380 13.20 16.51 1.78
C VAL A 380 11.74 16.86 2.09
N SER A 381 11.40 18.15 2.09
CA SER A 381 10.03 18.61 2.33
C SER A 381 9.08 18.08 1.24
N GLY A 382 9.50 18.20 -0.02
CA GLY A 382 8.76 17.68 -1.16
C GLY A 382 8.60 16.16 -1.12
N VAL A 383 9.64 15.41 -0.70
CA VAL A 383 9.56 13.95 -0.51
C VAL A 383 8.51 13.60 0.55
N LEU A 384 8.50 14.28 1.69
CA LEU A 384 7.55 14.01 2.77
C LEU A 384 6.11 14.38 2.39
N HIS A 385 5.89 15.55 1.74
CA HIS A 385 4.55 15.97 1.31
C HIS A 385 3.99 15.19 0.12
N ALA A 386 4.82 14.49 -0.65
CA ALA A 386 4.35 13.58 -1.69
C ALA A 386 4.29 12.12 -1.21
N GLY A 387 5.29 11.70 -0.43
CA GLY A 387 5.46 10.32 0.00
C GLY A 387 4.46 9.88 1.07
N LEU A 388 4.30 10.66 2.15
CA LEU A 388 3.36 10.29 3.22
C LEU A 388 1.91 10.20 2.73
N PRO A 389 1.35 11.23 2.03
CA PRO A 389 0.01 11.11 1.46
C PRO A 389 -0.08 10.02 0.39
N GLY A 390 0.98 9.84 -0.41
CA GLY A 390 1.04 8.75 -1.40
C GLY A 390 0.93 7.37 -0.76
N LEU A 391 1.69 7.11 0.32
CA LEU A 391 1.62 5.86 1.07
C LEU A 391 0.25 5.64 1.73
N ALA A 392 -0.41 6.71 2.20
CA ALA A 392 -1.76 6.62 2.76
C ALA A 392 -2.80 6.15 1.72
N LEU A 393 -2.60 6.45 0.43
CA LEU A 393 -3.45 5.98 -0.66
C LEU A 393 -3.18 4.52 -1.06
N LEU A 394 -2.06 3.90 -0.60
CA LEU A 394 -1.69 2.51 -0.93
C LEU A 394 -2.43 1.49 -0.05
N GLN A 395 -3.74 1.62 0.07
CA GLN A 395 -4.60 0.72 0.84
C GLN A 395 -5.76 0.21 -0.03
N PRO A 396 -5.49 -0.62 -1.06
CA PRO A 396 -6.51 -1.04 -2.02
C PRO A 396 -7.67 -1.82 -1.40
N GLY A 397 -7.45 -2.49 -0.26
CA GLY A 397 -8.48 -3.19 0.52
C GLY A 397 -9.21 -2.32 1.55
N GLY A 398 -8.77 -1.09 1.80
CA GLY A 398 -9.40 -0.18 2.75
C GLY A 398 -10.66 0.51 2.18
N SER A 399 -11.51 1.02 3.07
CA SER A 399 -12.65 1.86 2.66
C SER A 399 -12.18 3.24 2.20
N LEU A 400 -12.95 3.89 1.33
CA LEU A 400 -12.66 5.25 0.87
C LEU A 400 -12.57 6.24 2.03
N MET A 401 -13.41 6.06 3.05
CA MET A 401 -13.38 6.90 4.23
C MET A 401 -12.08 6.74 5.03
N GLU A 402 -11.63 5.48 5.26
CA GLU A 402 -10.35 5.21 5.93
C GLU A 402 -9.18 5.83 5.16
N ILE A 403 -9.20 5.72 3.84
CA ILE A 403 -8.16 6.27 2.96
C ILE A 403 -8.14 7.79 3.00
N LEU A 404 -9.32 8.44 2.95
CA LEU A 404 -9.41 9.90 3.01
C LEU A 404 -8.92 10.43 4.37
N ILE A 405 -9.31 9.79 5.47
CA ILE A 405 -8.84 10.16 6.81
C ILE A 405 -7.34 9.95 6.92
N SER A 406 -6.81 8.83 6.43
CA SER A 406 -5.38 8.53 6.41
C SER A 406 -4.60 9.53 5.55
N PHE A 407 -5.15 9.92 4.40
CA PHE A 407 -4.54 10.90 3.49
C PHE A 407 -4.44 12.29 4.15
N ILE A 408 -5.52 12.76 4.79
CA ILE A 408 -5.52 14.03 5.53
C ILE A 408 -4.55 13.96 6.71
N GLY A 409 -4.57 12.88 7.50
CA GLY A 409 -3.62 12.65 8.58
C GLY A 409 -2.17 12.68 8.10
N ALA A 410 -1.89 12.09 6.92
CA ALA A 410 -0.57 12.09 6.31
C ALA A 410 -0.11 13.48 5.85
N MET A 411 -1.01 14.32 5.35
CA MET A 411 -0.68 15.71 5.01
C MET A 411 -0.32 16.53 6.26
N VAL A 412 -1.07 16.34 7.34
CA VAL A 412 -0.76 16.98 8.64
C VAL A 412 0.57 16.47 9.18
N ALA A 413 0.79 15.15 9.17
CA ALA A 413 2.03 14.52 9.61
C ALA A 413 3.24 15.03 8.82
N ALA A 414 3.12 15.13 7.48
CA ALA A 414 4.17 15.70 6.63
C ALA A 414 4.54 17.13 7.05
N THR A 415 3.54 17.96 7.31
CA THR A 415 3.76 19.35 7.73
C THR A 415 4.43 19.43 9.09
N LEU A 416 4.00 18.61 10.05
CA LEU A 416 4.58 18.56 11.40
C LEU A 416 6.04 18.11 11.36
N ILE A 417 6.34 17.01 10.65
CA ILE A 417 7.72 16.48 10.59
C ILE A 417 8.65 17.45 9.87
N VAL A 418 8.20 18.12 8.81
CA VAL A 418 8.99 19.13 8.11
C VAL A 418 9.31 20.31 9.04
N ARG A 419 8.35 20.77 9.84
CA ARG A 419 8.59 21.83 10.84
C ARG A 419 9.61 21.40 11.89
N LEU A 420 9.51 20.17 12.40
CA LEU A 420 10.45 19.61 13.37
C LEU A 420 11.86 19.50 12.80
N LEU A 421 11.99 18.99 11.56
CA LEU A 421 13.29 18.87 10.89
C LEU A 421 13.93 20.23 10.58
N LYS A 422 13.14 21.25 10.24
CA LYS A 422 13.63 22.63 10.08
C LYS A 422 14.14 23.17 11.40
N LYS A 423 13.38 23.00 12.49
CA LYS A 423 13.73 23.49 13.83
C LYS A 423 14.98 22.79 14.41
N SER A 424 15.21 21.52 14.06
CA SER A 424 16.40 20.76 14.48
C SER A 424 17.66 21.03 13.63
N GLY A 425 17.61 21.88 12.62
CA GLY A 425 18.71 22.16 11.71
C GLY A 425 19.04 21.00 10.73
N LEU A 426 18.28 19.89 10.77
CA LEU A 426 18.53 18.73 9.91
C LEU A 426 18.23 18.99 8.42
N LEU A 427 17.47 20.04 8.12
CA LEU A 427 17.19 20.50 6.75
C LEU A 427 18.05 21.69 6.33
N GLU A 428 18.89 22.24 7.21
CA GLU A 428 19.84 23.26 6.83
C GLU A 428 20.86 22.68 5.88
N LYS A 429 21.11 23.41 4.81
CA LYS A 429 22.02 23.04 3.73
C LYS A 429 23.45 23.00 4.28
N GLY A 430 23.85 21.87 4.83
CA GLY A 430 25.22 21.65 5.25
C GLY A 430 26.11 21.63 4.01
N THR A 431 27.03 22.56 3.91
CA THR A 431 28.18 22.49 3.01
C THR A 431 29.08 21.34 3.49
N PHE A 432 28.77 20.11 3.08
CA PHE A 432 29.68 19.00 3.29
C PHE A 432 30.81 19.07 2.27
N PRO A 433 32.10 18.91 2.67
CA PRO A 433 33.22 18.95 1.75
C PRO A 433 33.03 17.90 0.66
N ALA A 434 33.14 18.36 -0.59
CA ALA A 434 33.04 17.56 -1.79
C ALA A 434 34.14 16.50 -1.80
N ARG A 435 33.87 15.26 -1.41
CA ARG A 435 34.67 14.14 -1.88
C ARG A 435 34.43 13.97 -3.37
N GLN A 436 35.49 14.15 -4.14
CA GLN A 436 35.52 14.04 -5.59
C GLN A 436 34.73 12.80 -6.06
N VAL A 437 33.63 13.05 -6.74
CA VAL A 437 33.01 12.07 -7.60
C VAL A 437 33.61 12.28 -8.97
N GLN A 438 34.48 11.36 -9.37
CA GLN A 438 34.94 11.26 -10.75
C GLN A 438 33.72 11.25 -11.67
N SER A 439 33.74 12.16 -12.64
CA SER A 439 32.79 12.28 -13.72
C SER A 439 32.61 10.93 -14.40
N ILE A 440 31.43 10.35 -14.25
CA ILE A 440 30.99 9.28 -15.14
C ILE A 440 30.26 9.96 -16.31
N SER A 441 31.04 10.62 -17.13
CA SER A 441 30.71 10.85 -18.54
C SER A 441 31.26 9.64 -19.30
N GLY A 442 30.41 8.66 -19.55
CA GLY A 442 30.78 7.50 -20.34
C GLY A 442 30.21 6.20 -19.77
N LEU A 443 28.91 5.97 -20.00
CA LEU A 443 28.28 4.68 -20.31
C LEU A 443 26.80 4.93 -20.64
#